data_1953e88e8ce659ff487092c9df6f9a6f
#
_entry.id   1953e88e8ce659ff487092c9df6f9a6f
#
_cell.length_a   1.000
_cell.length_b   1.000
_cell.length_c   1.000
_cell.angle_alpha   90.00
_cell.angle_beta   90.00
_cell.angle_gamma   90.00
#
_symmetry.space_group_name_H-M   'P 1'
#
loop_
_entity.id
_entity.type
_entity.pdbx_description
1 polymer ?
#
loop_
_entity_poly.entity_id
_entity_poly.type
_entity_poly.pdbx_seq_one_letter_code
_entity_poly.pdbx_strand_id
1 'polypeptide(L)' 'MKKKFIIEGLGCANCAAKMEKAINELDGVKEATVNFITQKLIIEGEDEKMPAIVQAAEKIVMSIEPGAKIKKA' A
#
# COMPACT_ATOMS: atom_id res chain seq x y z
N MET A 1 10.90 -3.05 -9.57
CA MET A 1 10.39 -4.36 -9.13
C MET A 1 8.97 -4.23 -8.63
N LYS A 2 8.17 -5.24 -8.85
CA LYS A 2 6.77 -5.23 -8.46
C LYS A 2 6.53 -6.20 -7.31
N LYS A 3 5.93 -5.73 -6.23
CA LYS A 3 5.60 -6.57 -5.07
C LYS A 3 4.12 -6.51 -4.78
N LYS A 4 3.57 -7.64 -4.36
CA LYS A 4 2.16 -7.76 -4.03
C LYS A 4 1.99 -7.96 -2.54
N PHE A 5 0.97 -7.31 -2.00
CA PHE A 5 0.64 -7.41 -0.58
C PHE A 5 -0.87 -7.54 -0.43
N ILE A 6 -1.31 -7.96 0.74
CA ILE A 6 -2.73 -7.99 1.09
C ILE A 6 -2.94 -7.01 2.23
N ILE A 7 -3.98 -6.18 2.12
CA ILE A 7 -4.36 -5.26 3.18
C ILE A 7 -5.56 -5.85 3.90
N GLU A 8 -5.31 -6.48 5.04
CA GLU A 8 -6.39 -7.03 5.85
C GLU A 8 -7.15 -5.93 6.58
N GLY A 9 -8.45 -6.08 6.66
CA GLY A 9 -9.29 -5.14 7.39
C GLY A 9 -9.66 -3.89 6.61
N LEU A 10 -9.35 -3.85 5.31
CA LEU A 10 -9.73 -2.73 4.46
C LEU A 10 -11.24 -2.80 4.20
N GLY A 11 -11.98 -1.88 4.79
CA GLY A 11 -13.43 -1.87 4.69
C GLY A 11 -14.02 -0.61 4.05
N CYS A 12 -13.21 0.21 3.41
CA CYS A 12 -13.65 1.50 2.88
C CYS A 12 -12.98 1.79 1.54
N ALA A 13 -13.80 1.97 0.50
CA ALA A 13 -13.27 2.27 -0.84
C ALA A 13 -12.54 3.61 -0.88
N ASN A 14 -13.04 4.62 -0.16
CA ASN A 14 -12.37 5.90 -0.07
C ASN A 14 -11.02 5.79 0.61
N CYS A 15 -10.92 4.94 1.62
CA CYS A 15 -9.66 4.69 2.32
C CYS A 15 -8.66 4.06 1.36
N ALA A 16 -9.10 3.11 0.55
CA ALA A 16 -8.26 2.48 -0.46
C ALA A 16 -7.70 3.51 -1.45
N ALA A 17 -8.54 4.41 -1.91
CA ALA A 17 -8.12 5.47 -2.83
C ALA A 17 -7.10 6.40 -2.18
N LYS A 18 -7.31 6.75 -0.93
CA LYS A 18 -6.37 7.61 -0.19
C LYS A 18 -5.03 6.90 0.01
N MET A 19 -5.05 5.63 0.34
CA MET A 19 -3.83 4.83 0.49
C MET A 19 -3.06 4.77 -0.82
N GLU A 20 -3.74 4.50 -1.91
CA GLU A 20 -3.14 4.43 -3.23
C GLU A 20 -2.45 5.74 -3.59
N LYS A 21 -3.15 6.86 -3.41
CA LYS A 21 -2.59 8.16 -3.70
C LYS A 21 -1.36 8.46 -2.85
N ALA A 22 -1.45 8.22 -1.56
CA ALA A 22 -0.36 8.50 -0.65
C ALA A 22 0.86 7.64 -0.93
N ILE A 23 0.66 6.36 -1.23
CA ILE A 23 1.76 5.45 -1.55
C ILE A 23 2.42 5.85 -2.87
N ASN A 24 1.63 6.26 -3.87
CA ASN A 24 2.19 6.73 -5.13
C ASN A 24 3.05 7.97 -4.99
N GLU A 25 2.83 8.75 -3.96
CA GLU A 25 3.63 9.95 -3.69
C GLU A 25 4.95 9.66 -2.98
N LEU A 26 5.16 8.43 -2.54
CA LEU A 26 6.39 8.05 -1.86
C LEU A 26 7.58 8.04 -2.84
N ASP A 27 8.74 8.47 -2.34
CA ASP A 27 9.96 8.45 -3.12
C ASP A 27 10.35 7.01 -3.45
N GLY A 28 10.69 6.78 -4.71
CA GLY A 28 11.07 5.45 -5.18
C GLY A 28 9.93 4.60 -5.69
N VAL A 29 8.69 5.03 -5.51
CA VAL A 29 7.52 4.31 -6.04
C VAL A 29 7.23 4.78 -7.46
N LYS A 30 7.21 3.85 -8.40
CA LYS A 30 6.79 4.13 -9.76
C LYS A 30 5.28 4.13 -9.88
N GLU A 31 4.66 3.12 -9.31
CA GLU A 31 3.21 2.98 -9.36
C GLU A 31 2.75 2.11 -8.19
N ALA A 32 1.66 2.48 -7.58
CA ALA A 32 1.02 1.66 -6.58
C ALA A 32 -0.47 1.57 -6.87
N THR A 33 -1.03 0.39 -6.70
CA THR A 33 -2.44 0.14 -6.94
C THR A 33 -3.03 -0.56 -5.73
N VAL A 34 -4.13 -0.04 -5.23
CA VAL A 34 -4.87 -0.67 -4.13
C VAL A 34 -6.22 -1.11 -4.66
N ASN A 35 -6.50 -2.39 -4.57
CA ASN A 35 -7.79 -2.93 -4.98
C ASN A 35 -8.63 -3.21 -3.74
N PHE A 36 -9.70 -2.46 -3.58
CA PHE A 36 -10.61 -2.58 -2.45
C PHE A 36 -11.32 -3.92 -2.41
N ILE A 37 -11.71 -4.43 -3.58
CA ILE A 37 -12.51 -5.65 -3.67
C ILE A 37 -11.68 -6.88 -3.28
N THR A 38 -10.46 -6.97 -3.80
CA THR A 38 -9.57 -8.10 -3.50
C THR A 38 -8.69 -7.84 -2.29
N GLN A 39 -8.70 -6.62 -1.78
CA GLN A 39 -7.87 -6.17 -0.67
C GLN A 39 -6.39 -6.36 -0.95
N LYS A 40 -5.99 -6.16 -2.19
CA LYS A 40 -4.60 -6.31 -2.62
C LYS A 40 -3.95 -4.96 -2.86
N LEU A 41 -2.68 -4.89 -2.50
CA LEU A 41 -1.84 -3.75 -2.75
C LEU A 41 -0.68 -4.21 -3.62
N ILE A 42 -0.49 -3.54 -4.75
CA ILE A 42 0.62 -3.82 -5.65
C ILE A 42 1.48 -2.57 -5.71
N ILE A 43 2.76 -2.72 -5.39
CA ILE A 43 3.71 -1.60 -5.43
C ILE A 43 4.79 -1.93 -6.44
N GLU A 44 5.01 -1.02 -7.39
CA GLU A 44 6.12 -1.09 -8.31
C GLU A 44 7.10 0.04 -8.00
N GLY A 45 8.35 -0.30 -7.83
CA GLY A 45 9.38 0.68 -7.49
C GLY A 45 10.77 0.06 -7.51
N GLU A 46 11.75 0.81 -7.04
CA GLU A 46 13.13 0.35 -7.02
C GLU A 46 13.38 -0.65 -5.90
N ASP A 47 14.08 -1.74 -6.22
CA ASP A 47 14.39 -2.79 -5.26
C ASP A 47 15.10 -2.28 -4.02
N GLU A 48 16.06 -1.38 -4.21
CA GLU A 48 16.84 -0.83 -3.11
C GLU A 48 15.99 -0.05 -2.12
N LYS A 49 14.91 0.53 -2.60
CA LYS A 49 14.02 1.35 -1.78
C LYS A 49 12.81 0.58 -1.25
N MET A 50 12.61 -0.64 -1.72
CA MET A 50 11.44 -1.43 -1.32
C MET A 50 11.24 -1.56 0.18
N PRO A 51 12.27 -1.88 1.00
CA PRO A 51 12.04 -1.97 2.44
C PRO A 51 11.52 -0.67 3.04
N ALA A 52 12.07 0.47 2.62
CA ALA A 52 11.61 1.77 3.09
C ALA A 52 10.20 2.09 2.59
N ILE A 53 9.91 1.73 1.34
CA ILE A 53 8.60 1.94 0.75
C ILE A 53 7.55 1.13 1.51
N VAL A 54 7.84 -0.12 1.82
CA VAL A 54 6.91 -1.00 2.55
C VAL A 54 6.64 -0.45 3.95
N GLN A 55 7.68 0.01 4.66
CA GLN A 55 7.50 0.61 5.97
C GLN A 55 6.64 1.86 5.91
N ALA A 56 6.89 2.71 4.93
CA ALA A 56 6.10 3.93 4.75
C ALA A 56 4.66 3.59 4.39
N ALA A 57 4.46 2.58 3.55
CA ALA A 57 3.12 2.14 3.17
C ALA A 57 2.35 1.61 4.37
N GLU A 58 3.01 0.86 5.25
CA GLU A 58 2.38 0.39 6.48
C GLU A 58 1.90 1.54 7.35
N LYS A 59 2.73 2.57 7.50
CA LYS A 59 2.35 3.75 8.27
C LYS A 59 1.17 4.47 7.66
N ILE A 60 1.15 4.58 6.33
CA ILE A 60 0.05 5.21 5.60
C ILE A 60 -1.24 4.44 5.83
N VAL A 61 -1.19 3.12 5.69
CA VAL A 61 -2.36 2.26 5.87
C VAL A 61 -2.89 2.39 7.29
N MET A 62 -2.01 2.33 8.29
CA MET A 62 -2.42 2.46 9.69
C MET A 62 -2.97 3.83 10.02
N SER A 63 -2.46 4.87 9.36
CA SER A 63 -2.93 6.24 9.58
C SER A 63 -4.33 6.46 9.01
N ILE A 64 -4.62 5.88 7.87
CA ILE A 64 -5.90 6.04 7.19
C ILE A 64 -6.94 5.07 7.75
N GLU A 65 -6.52 3.85 8.01
CA GLU A 65 -7.39 2.78 8.51
C GLU A 65 -6.68 2.05 9.64
N PRO A 66 -6.86 2.48 10.91
CA PRO A 66 -6.09 1.91 12.03
C PRO A 66 -6.28 0.40 12.23
N GLY A 67 -7.40 -0.15 11.78
CA GLY A 67 -7.64 -1.58 11.89
C GLY A 67 -7.05 -2.42 10.77
N ALA A 68 -6.49 -1.78 9.76
CA ALA A 68 -5.95 -2.49 8.60
C ALA A 68 -4.49 -2.89 8.83
N LYS A 69 -4.09 -4.00 8.21
CA LYS A 69 -2.72 -4.49 8.29
C LYS A 69 -2.27 -4.95 6.91
N ILE A 70 -1.00 -4.71 6.61
CA ILE A 70 -0.39 -5.18 5.37
C ILE A 70 0.27 -6.52 5.63
N LYS A 71 -0.03 -7.49 4.76
CA LYS A 71 0.60 -8.81 4.78
C LYS A 71 1.16 -9.13 3.40
N LYS A 72 2.19 -9.93 3.34
CA LYS A 72 2.72 -10.40 2.07
C LYS A 72 1.73 -11.34 1.40
N ALA A 73 1.55 -11.13 0.12
CA ALA A 73 0.70 -11.99 -0.68
C ALA A 73 1.40 -13.30 -1.02
#